data_ea325bab57aa98fc2818dadb075e7b46
#
_entry.id   ea325bab57aa98fc2818dadb075e7b46
#
_cell.length_a   1.000
_cell.length_b   1.000
_cell.length_c   1.000
_cell.angle_alpha   90.00
_cell.angle_beta   90.00
_cell.angle_gamma   90.00
#
_symmetry.space_group_name_H-M   'P 1'
#
loop_
_entity.id
_entity.type
_entity.pdbx_description
1 polymer ?
#
loop_
_entity_poly.entity_id
_entity_poly.type
_entity_poly.pdbx_seq_one_letter_code
_entity_poly.pdbx_strand_id
1 'polypeptide(L)'
;MKYPTIVFTIALLIVACTPAPMSNQSPVPEPNTLPPDAPVTSPPQNGSTPMETPDMPFAPKPDDTKLLRGNVFINESGLLIRESFPPQITLSLSGDLPTPCHELRVDVKEPDSENKINVEVYSVVDPDQVCIQVLEPFQANIDLGTFPTGHYTVWVNGEMVGEFDT
;
A
#
# COMPACT_ATOMS: atom_id res chain seq x y z
N MET A 1 25.87 23.88 46.78
CA MET A 1 26.30 22.86 45.85
C MET A 1 26.49 23.52 44.50
N LYS A 2 27.74 23.57 43.98
CA LYS A 2 28.11 24.32 42.78
C LYS A 2 28.05 23.35 41.58
N TYR A 3 27.23 23.67 40.56
CA TYR A 3 27.19 22.92 39.29
C TYR A 3 28.23 23.52 38.33
N PRO A 4 29.09 22.72 37.69
CA PRO A 4 30.00 23.22 36.66
C PRO A 4 29.29 23.36 35.32
N THR A 5 29.44 24.55 34.75
CA THR A 5 28.96 24.87 33.39
C THR A 5 29.90 24.24 32.36
N ILE A 6 29.41 23.27 31.60
CA ILE A 6 30.15 22.66 30.48
C ILE A 6 29.82 23.48 29.23
N VAL A 7 30.80 24.21 28.72
CA VAL A 7 30.74 24.92 27.43
C VAL A 7 31.12 23.93 26.33
N PHE A 8 30.13 23.57 25.48
CA PHE A 8 30.38 22.79 24.27
C PHE A 8 30.68 23.73 23.12
N THR A 9 31.91 23.70 22.66
CA THR A 9 32.36 24.40 21.44
C THR A 9 32.04 23.50 20.22
N ILE A 10 31.08 23.92 19.40
CA ILE A 10 30.70 23.24 18.14
C ILE A 10 31.65 23.80 17.05
N ALA A 11 32.52 22.94 16.54
CA ALA A 11 33.34 23.22 15.36
C ALA A 11 32.50 22.93 14.10
N LEU A 12 32.26 23.99 13.31
CA LEU A 12 31.53 23.93 12.06
C LEU A 12 32.51 23.56 10.93
N LEU A 13 32.45 22.33 10.41
CA LEU A 13 33.20 21.91 9.23
C LEU A 13 32.33 22.19 7.98
N ILE A 14 32.75 23.16 7.19
CA ILE A 14 32.14 23.46 5.89
C ILE A 14 32.82 22.55 4.85
N VAL A 15 32.08 21.57 4.33
CA VAL A 15 32.51 20.77 3.18
C VAL A 15 31.98 21.45 1.91
N ALA A 16 32.88 22.00 1.10
CA ALA A 16 32.57 22.55 -0.21
C ALA A 16 32.44 21.41 -1.23
N CYS A 17 31.21 21.17 -1.75
CA CYS A 17 30.97 20.32 -2.90
C CYS A 17 31.09 21.14 -4.18
N THR A 18 32.06 20.82 -5.01
CA THR A 18 32.19 21.31 -6.38
C THR A 18 31.27 20.54 -7.33
N PRO A 19 30.45 21.18 -8.19
CA PRO A 19 29.66 20.47 -9.20
C PRO A 19 30.54 20.13 -10.41
N ALA A 20 30.52 18.85 -10.84
CA ALA A 20 31.09 18.40 -12.09
C ALA A 20 30.09 18.62 -13.26
N PRO A 21 30.56 19.03 -14.46
CA PRO A 21 29.68 19.16 -15.62
C PRO A 21 29.40 17.79 -16.25
N MET A 22 28.16 17.35 -16.25
CA MET A 22 27.70 16.22 -17.06
C MET A 22 27.12 16.73 -18.38
N SER A 23 27.93 16.62 -19.43
CA SER A 23 27.47 16.64 -20.80
C SER A 23 27.21 15.19 -21.22
N ASN A 24 25.93 14.84 -21.43
CA ASN A 24 25.57 13.64 -22.19
C ASN A 24 24.25 13.90 -22.91
N GLN A 25 24.38 14.40 -24.16
CA GLN A 25 23.26 14.48 -25.09
C GLN A 25 23.08 13.09 -25.70
N SER A 26 21.99 12.42 -25.36
CA SER A 26 21.48 11.26 -26.12
C SER A 26 20.72 11.74 -27.35
N PRO A 27 20.88 11.06 -28.51
CA PRO A 27 20.24 11.49 -29.76
C PRO A 27 18.71 11.27 -29.68
N VAL A 28 17.98 12.27 -30.17
CA VAL A 28 16.53 12.26 -30.38
C VAL A 28 16.21 11.23 -31.48
N PRO A 29 15.30 10.28 -31.26
CA PRO A 29 14.81 9.44 -32.37
C PRO A 29 13.85 10.23 -33.26
N GLU A 30 14.07 10.10 -34.57
CA GLU A 30 13.24 10.63 -35.65
C GLU A 30 11.77 10.15 -35.57
N PRO A 31 10.79 10.96 -36.03
CA PRO A 31 9.40 10.55 -36.07
C PRO A 31 9.16 9.51 -37.15
N ASN A 32 8.78 8.31 -36.73
CA ASN A 32 8.39 7.23 -37.61
C ASN A 32 7.03 7.55 -38.26
N THR A 33 7.06 7.77 -39.56
CA THR A 33 5.87 7.97 -40.41
C THR A 33 5.05 6.67 -40.45
N LEU A 34 3.83 6.72 -39.96
CA LEU A 34 2.81 5.68 -40.09
C LEU A 34 2.34 5.56 -41.54
N PRO A 35 2.21 4.36 -42.13
CA PRO A 35 1.50 4.17 -43.38
C PRO A 35 -0.02 4.27 -43.19
N PRO A 36 -0.76 4.75 -44.22
CA PRO A 36 -2.20 4.94 -44.13
C PRO A 36 -3.01 3.67 -44.34
N ASP A 37 -4.14 3.58 -43.62
CA ASP A 37 -5.34 2.80 -43.90
C ASP A 37 -5.24 1.27 -43.95
N ALA A 38 -5.61 0.65 -42.83
CA ALA A 38 -6.33 -0.60 -42.79
C ALA A 38 -7.65 -0.43 -42.05
N PRO A 39 -8.80 -0.96 -42.57
CA PRO A 39 -10.10 -0.79 -41.90
C PRO A 39 -10.13 -1.57 -40.58
N VAL A 40 -10.34 -0.86 -39.49
CA VAL A 40 -10.56 -1.42 -38.16
C VAL A 40 -11.97 -2.03 -38.12
N THR A 41 -12.04 -3.34 -38.35
CA THR A 41 -13.26 -4.09 -38.07
C THR A 41 -13.33 -4.33 -36.56
N SER A 42 -14.14 -3.57 -35.87
CA SER A 42 -14.47 -3.80 -34.46
C SER A 42 -15.24 -5.10 -34.33
N PRO A 43 -14.82 -6.06 -33.46
CA PRO A 43 -15.66 -7.19 -33.13
C PRO A 43 -16.87 -6.72 -32.31
N PRO A 44 -18.05 -7.36 -32.42
CA PRO A 44 -19.21 -7.02 -31.63
C PRO A 44 -18.93 -7.35 -30.16
N GLN A 45 -18.89 -6.36 -29.30
CA GLN A 45 -18.87 -6.52 -27.85
C GLN A 45 -20.27 -6.91 -27.39
N ASN A 46 -20.55 -8.20 -27.34
CA ASN A 46 -21.64 -8.77 -26.58
C ASN A 46 -21.02 -9.61 -25.46
N GLY A 47 -20.96 -9.04 -24.30
CA GLY A 47 -20.48 -9.71 -23.09
C GLY A 47 -20.68 -8.75 -21.92
N SER A 48 -21.73 -8.97 -21.14
CA SER A 48 -21.85 -8.39 -19.82
C SER A 48 -20.62 -8.82 -19.03
N THR A 49 -19.62 -7.95 -18.96
CA THR A 49 -18.48 -8.13 -18.07
C THR A 49 -19.03 -8.10 -16.65
N PRO A 50 -18.80 -9.15 -15.82
CA PRO A 50 -18.99 -9.00 -14.39
C PRO A 50 -18.17 -7.79 -13.96
N MET A 51 -18.73 -6.95 -13.11
CA MET A 51 -18.06 -5.84 -12.48
C MET A 51 -16.78 -6.40 -11.82
N GLU A 52 -15.64 -6.20 -12.47
CA GLU A 52 -14.36 -6.62 -11.88
C GLU A 52 -14.22 -5.84 -10.58
N THR A 53 -14.40 -6.54 -9.48
CA THR A 53 -13.96 -6.08 -8.17
C THR A 53 -12.49 -5.66 -8.31
N PRO A 54 -12.08 -4.48 -7.84
CA PRO A 54 -10.68 -4.07 -7.90
C PRO A 54 -9.83 -5.23 -7.37
N ASP A 55 -8.83 -5.62 -8.16
CA ASP A 55 -7.93 -6.72 -7.78
C ASP A 55 -7.13 -6.29 -6.55
N MET A 56 -7.69 -6.58 -5.37
CA MET A 56 -7.01 -6.36 -4.10
C MET A 56 -6.10 -7.55 -3.85
N PRO A 57 -4.77 -7.39 -4.01
CA PRO A 57 -3.83 -8.51 -4.00
C PRO A 57 -3.84 -9.31 -2.68
N PHE A 58 -4.30 -8.69 -1.60
CA PHE A 58 -4.36 -9.27 -0.26
C PHE A 58 -5.79 -9.63 0.19
N ALA A 59 -6.80 -9.54 -0.69
CA ALA A 59 -8.16 -9.90 -0.33
C ALA A 59 -8.27 -11.37 0.08
N PRO A 60 -9.20 -11.72 1.00
CA PRO A 60 -9.51 -13.11 1.33
C PRO A 60 -9.89 -13.90 0.09
N LYS A 61 -9.38 -15.12 -0.03
CA LYS A 61 -9.64 -16.02 -1.16
C LYS A 61 -10.58 -17.15 -0.76
N PRO A 62 -11.41 -17.67 -1.67
CA PRO A 62 -12.30 -18.80 -1.37
C PRO A 62 -11.57 -20.05 -0.84
N ASP A 63 -10.33 -20.26 -1.31
CA ASP A 63 -9.50 -21.41 -0.90
C ASP A 63 -8.86 -21.24 0.48
N ASP A 64 -8.90 -20.04 1.08
CA ASP A 64 -8.36 -19.78 2.42
C ASP A 64 -9.04 -20.63 3.51
N THR A 65 -10.23 -21.18 3.24
CA THR A 65 -10.93 -22.10 4.16
C THR A 65 -10.15 -23.39 4.45
N LYS A 66 -9.16 -23.73 3.62
CA LYS A 66 -8.27 -24.89 3.79
C LYS A 66 -6.99 -24.54 4.55
N LEU A 67 -6.73 -23.25 4.76
CA LEU A 67 -5.53 -22.74 5.38
C LEU A 67 -5.76 -22.44 6.87
N LEU A 68 -4.69 -22.49 7.65
CA LEU A 68 -4.72 -22.03 9.03
C LEU A 68 -4.58 -20.52 9.07
N ARG A 69 -5.50 -19.86 9.78
CA ARG A 69 -5.41 -18.43 10.05
C ARG A 69 -4.46 -18.20 11.23
N GLY A 70 -3.52 -17.26 11.04
CA GLY A 70 -2.56 -16.79 12.03
C GLY A 70 -2.59 -15.28 12.21
N ASN A 71 -1.89 -14.81 13.23
CA ASN A 71 -1.69 -13.38 13.45
C ASN A 71 -0.59 -12.83 12.55
N VAL A 72 -0.57 -11.51 12.41
CA VAL A 72 0.54 -10.73 11.85
C VAL A 72 1.08 -9.77 12.91
N PHE A 73 2.31 -9.35 12.77
CA PHE A 73 2.92 -8.31 13.61
C PHE A 73 2.92 -7.02 12.80
N ILE A 74 1.98 -6.10 13.11
CA ILE A 74 1.91 -4.80 12.45
C ILE A 74 2.86 -3.86 13.18
N ASN A 75 3.85 -3.32 12.47
CA ASN A 75 4.85 -2.40 13.00
C ASN A 75 4.42 -0.94 12.79
N GLU A 76 3.87 -0.66 11.60
CA GLU A 76 3.38 0.66 11.24
C GLU A 76 2.08 0.56 10.43
N SER A 77 1.19 1.51 10.65
CA SER A 77 -0.05 1.68 9.90
C SER A 77 -0.36 3.16 9.75
N GLY A 78 -0.96 3.55 8.63
CA GLY A 78 -1.33 4.95 8.39
C GLY A 78 -2.20 5.11 7.16
N LEU A 79 -2.81 6.30 7.01
CA LEU A 79 -3.63 6.65 5.87
C LEU A 79 -2.88 7.58 4.93
N LEU A 80 -2.95 7.28 3.65
CA LEU A 80 -2.50 8.13 2.55
C LEU A 80 -3.73 8.66 1.82
N ILE A 81 -3.92 9.97 1.86
CA ILE A 81 -5.05 10.65 1.22
C ILE A 81 -4.51 11.34 -0.03
N ARG A 82 -5.00 10.94 -1.21
CA ARG A 82 -4.66 11.60 -2.47
C ARG A 82 -5.55 12.81 -2.67
N GLU A 83 -4.93 13.92 -3.05
CA GLU A 83 -5.62 15.16 -3.43
C GLU A 83 -6.27 15.02 -4.82
N SER A 84 -7.34 14.22 -4.90
CA SER A 84 -8.20 14.04 -6.07
C SER A 84 -9.63 14.40 -5.70
N PHE A 85 -10.51 14.51 -6.69
CA PHE A 85 -11.95 14.73 -6.42
C PHE A 85 -12.78 13.65 -7.13
N PRO A 86 -13.43 12.75 -6.38
CA PRO A 86 -13.37 12.57 -4.91
C PRO A 86 -11.99 12.11 -4.44
N PRO A 87 -11.61 12.35 -3.16
CA PRO A 87 -10.35 11.91 -2.61
C PRO A 87 -10.27 10.38 -2.57
N GLN A 88 -9.11 9.84 -2.92
CA GLN A 88 -8.83 8.41 -2.84
C GLN A 88 -8.05 8.11 -1.55
N ILE A 89 -8.51 7.12 -0.82
CA ILE A 89 -7.95 6.76 0.48
C ILE A 89 -7.21 5.43 0.35
N THR A 90 -5.95 5.40 0.78
CA THR A 90 -5.13 4.21 0.81
C THR A 90 -4.65 3.94 2.23
N LEU A 91 -4.83 2.73 2.74
CA LEU A 91 -4.24 2.26 3.99
C LEU A 91 -2.86 1.70 3.71
N SER A 92 -1.83 2.27 4.33
CA SER A 92 -0.46 1.77 4.29
C SER A 92 -0.18 0.95 5.54
N LEU A 93 0.37 -0.24 5.35
CA LEU A 93 0.72 -1.19 6.40
C LEU A 93 2.14 -1.69 6.21
N SER A 94 2.90 -1.80 7.30
CA SER A 94 4.15 -2.55 7.32
C SER A 94 4.24 -3.41 8.56
N GLY A 95 4.97 -4.52 8.45
CA GLY A 95 5.07 -5.46 9.56
C GLY A 95 5.78 -6.74 9.19
N ASP A 96 5.55 -7.80 9.99
CA ASP A 96 6.17 -9.09 9.81
C ASP A 96 5.14 -10.22 9.84
N LEU A 97 5.28 -11.17 8.93
CA LEU A 97 4.60 -12.46 8.97
C LEU A 97 5.37 -13.42 9.87
N PRO A 98 4.70 -14.38 10.51
CA PRO A 98 5.36 -15.33 11.42
C PRO A 98 6.45 -16.17 10.75
N THR A 99 6.29 -16.52 9.48
CA THR A 99 7.27 -17.23 8.66
C THR A 99 7.10 -16.88 7.18
N PRO A 100 8.08 -17.18 6.30
CA PRO A 100 7.96 -16.94 4.86
C PRO A 100 6.87 -17.76 4.16
N CYS A 101 6.31 -18.78 4.81
CA CYS A 101 5.21 -19.57 4.25
C CYS A 101 3.83 -18.97 4.52
N HIS A 102 3.76 -17.93 5.36
CA HIS A 102 2.51 -17.23 5.60
C HIS A 102 2.22 -16.26 4.44
N GLU A 103 0.96 -16.18 4.07
CA GLU A 103 0.46 -15.16 3.12
C GLU A 103 -0.37 -14.14 3.88
N LEU A 104 -0.16 -12.86 3.56
CA LEU A 104 -0.95 -11.76 4.11
C LEU A 104 -2.37 -11.80 3.55
N ARG A 105 -3.35 -11.50 4.43
CA ARG A 105 -4.75 -11.23 4.07
C ARG A 105 -5.20 -9.95 4.74
N VAL A 106 -5.97 -9.17 3.97
CA VAL A 106 -6.58 -7.92 4.42
C VAL A 106 -8.04 -7.93 4.02
N ASP A 107 -8.92 -7.96 5.01
CA ASP A 107 -10.37 -7.98 4.82
C ASP A 107 -10.92 -6.61 5.23
N VAL A 108 -11.27 -5.79 4.23
CA VAL A 108 -11.83 -4.45 4.42
C VAL A 108 -13.35 -4.55 4.47
N LYS A 109 -13.94 -4.15 5.59
CA LYS A 109 -15.40 -4.11 5.75
C LYS A 109 -15.96 -2.79 5.25
N GLU A 110 -17.19 -2.82 4.74
CA GLU A 110 -17.91 -1.59 4.44
C GLU A 110 -18.06 -0.72 5.69
N PRO A 111 -18.11 0.61 5.55
CA PRO A 111 -18.36 1.50 6.68
C PRO A 111 -19.65 1.14 7.41
N ASP A 112 -19.62 1.14 8.72
CA ASP A 112 -20.81 0.94 9.54
C ASP A 112 -21.65 2.23 9.66
N SER A 113 -22.71 2.19 10.50
CA SER A 113 -23.62 3.33 10.70
C SER A 113 -22.95 4.56 11.34
N GLU A 114 -21.74 4.41 11.87
CA GLU A 114 -20.92 5.48 12.45
C GLU A 114 -19.78 5.90 11.50
N ASN A 115 -19.82 5.45 10.23
CA ASN A 115 -18.76 5.62 9.24
C ASN A 115 -17.41 5.05 9.70
N LYS A 116 -17.44 4.00 10.49
CA LYS A 116 -16.26 3.29 10.93
C LYS A 116 -15.92 2.19 9.93
N ILE A 117 -14.72 2.22 9.37
CA ILE A 117 -14.18 1.22 8.46
C ILE A 117 -13.32 0.26 9.29
N ASN A 118 -13.77 -0.99 9.40
CA ASN A 118 -13.03 -2.02 10.11
C ASN A 118 -12.22 -2.84 9.10
N VAL A 119 -10.92 -2.95 9.34
CA VAL A 119 -9.98 -3.72 8.52
C VAL A 119 -9.39 -4.84 9.38
N GLU A 120 -9.60 -6.08 8.95
CA GLU A 120 -8.97 -7.24 9.57
C GLU A 120 -7.71 -7.63 8.80
N VAL A 121 -6.57 -7.60 9.47
CA VAL A 121 -5.26 -7.98 8.90
C VAL A 121 -4.78 -9.25 9.60
N TYR A 122 -4.56 -10.29 8.82
CA TYR A 122 -4.16 -11.60 9.34
C TYR A 122 -3.30 -12.33 8.31
N SER A 123 -2.72 -13.45 8.72
CA SER A 123 -2.00 -14.33 7.82
C SER A 123 -2.73 -15.66 7.64
N VAL A 124 -2.43 -16.35 6.55
CA VAL A 124 -2.85 -17.72 6.32
C VAL A 124 -1.65 -18.57 5.94
N VAL A 125 -1.67 -19.86 6.30
CA VAL A 125 -0.59 -20.80 6.01
C VAL A 125 -1.16 -22.21 5.75
N ASP A 126 -0.55 -22.94 4.83
CA ASP A 126 -0.86 -24.36 4.63
C ASP A 126 -0.40 -25.17 5.84
N PRO A 127 -1.30 -25.91 6.54
CA PRO A 127 -0.96 -26.68 7.73
C PRO A 127 0.06 -27.80 7.46
N ASP A 128 0.15 -28.29 6.24
CA ASP A 128 1.02 -29.38 5.84
C ASP A 128 2.42 -28.89 5.37
N GLN A 129 2.60 -27.57 5.26
CA GLN A 129 3.85 -26.97 4.82
C GLN A 129 4.86 -26.83 5.95
N VAL A 130 6.06 -27.39 5.75
CA VAL A 130 7.18 -27.19 6.68
C VAL A 130 7.92 -25.92 6.32
N CYS A 131 8.02 -25.00 7.29
CA CYS A 131 8.63 -23.69 7.08
C CYS A 131 9.71 -23.37 8.10
N ILE A 132 10.73 -22.62 7.69
CA ILE A 132 11.74 -22.09 8.61
C ILE A 132 11.09 -21.05 9.53
N GLN A 133 11.55 -21.01 10.78
CA GLN A 133 10.99 -20.14 11.82
C GLN A 133 11.76 -18.81 11.85
N VAL A 134 11.55 -17.98 10.83
CA VAL A 134 12.07 -16.61 10.75
C VAL A 134 10.95 -15.69 10.34
N LEU A 135 10.95 -14.47 10.84
CA LEU A 135 9.98 -13.45 10.44
C LEU A 135 10.22 -13.04 8.99
N GLU A 136 9.13 -12.83 8.26
CA GLU A 136 9.15 -12.35 6.87
C GLU A 136 8.53 -10.95 6.82
N PRO A 137 9.30 -9.89 6.53
CA PRO A 137 8.79 -8.54 6.49
C PRO A 137 7.82 -8.34 5.32
N PHE A 138 6.78 -7.54 5.53
CA PHE A 138 5.86 -7.14 4.48
C PHE A 138 5.61 -5.63 4.46
N GLN A 139 5.25 -5.12 3.29
CA GLN A 139 4.67 -3.80 3.08
C GLN A 139 3.45 -3.96 2.16
N ALA A 140 2.34 -3.34 2.52
CA ALA A 140 1.10 -3.39 1.76
C ALA A 140 0.44 -2.02 1.70
N ASN A 141 -0.02 -1.66 0.51
CA ASN A 141 -0.87 -0.49 0.29
C ASN A 141 -2.24 -1.00 -0.18
N ILE A 142 -3.25 -0.75 0.64
CA ILE A 142 -4.61 -1.22 0.42
C ILE A 142 -5.45 -0.03 -0.03
N ASP A 143 -5.94 -0.07 -1.25
CA ASP A 143 -6.85 0.95 -1.74
C ASP A 143 -8.23 0.75 -1.09
N LEU A 144 -8.62 1.70 -0.23
CA LEU A 144 -9.94 1.72 0.39
C LEU A 144 -10.99 2.33 -0.54
N GLY A 145 -10.55 2.97 -1.65
CA GLY A 145 -11.43 3.60 -2.62
C GLY A 145 -11.84 5.02 -2.27
N THR A 146 -13.06 5.38 -2.68
CA THR A 146 -13.67 6.69 -2.49
C THR A 146 -14.96 6.55 -1.70
N PHE A 147 -15.29 7.56 -0.89
CA PHE A 147 -16.44 7.53 0.01
C PHE A 147 -17.37 8.73 -0.25
N PRO A 148 -18.68 8.61 0.06
CA PRO A 148 -19.59 9.75 0.09
C PRO A 148 -19.11 10.83 1.08
N THR A 149 -19.64 12.05 0.93
CA THR A 149 -19.32 13.14 1.87
C THR A 149 -19.65 12.77 3.30
N GLY A 150 -18.65 12.87 4.18
CA GLY A 150 -18.76 12.49 5.59
C GLY A 150 -17.42 12.44 6.28
N HIS A 151 -17.47 12.23 7.59
CA HIS A 151 -16.31 11.97 8.44
C HIS A 151 -16.20 10.46 8.66
N TYR A 152 -15.00 9.90 8.46
CA TYR A 152 -14.73 8.46 8.55
C TYR A 152 -13.57 8.17 9.47
N THR A 153 -13.63 7.03 10.17
CA THR A 153 -12.52 6.49 10.96
C THR A 153 -12.11 5.12 10.45
N VAL A 154 -10.80 4.84 10.41
CA VAL A 154 -10.25 3.56 9.97
C VAL A 154 -9.62 2.84 11.15
N TRP A 155 -9.99 1.57 11.32
CA TRP A 155 -9.57 0.72 12.40
C TRP A 155 -8.95 -0.56 11.86
N VAL A 156 -7.74 -0.88 12.30
CA VAL A 156 -7.03 -2.11 11.93
C VAL A 156 -6.92 -3.01 13.15
N ASN A 157 -7.49 -4.20 13.08
CA ASN A 157 -7.51 -5.19 14.16
C ASN A 157 -8.00 -4.62 15.51
N GLY A 158 -8.93 -3.64 15.45
CA GLY A 158 -9.51 -3.00 16.64
C GLY A 158 -8.74 -1.77 17.16
N GLU A 159 -7.66 -1.38 16.51
CA GLU A 159 -6.90 -0.16 16.80
C GLU A 159 -7.21 0.92 15.75
N MET A 160 -7.49 2.15 16.20
CA MET A 160 -7.74 3.29 15.30
C MET A 160 -6.42 3.76 14.69
N VAL A 161 -6.34 3.77 13.36
CA VAL A 161 -5.13 4.15 12.61
C VAL A 161 -5.22 5.54 11.99
N GLY A 162 -6.43 6.09 11.86
CA GLY A 162 -6.62 7.43 11.35
C GLY A 162 -8.07 7.76 11.03
N GLU A 163 -8.28 9.01 10.63
CA GLU A 163 -9.57 9.57 10.25
C GLU A 163 -9.41 10.45 9.01
N PHE A 164 -10.49 10.65 8.26
CA PHE A 164 -10.52 11.53 7.10
C PHE A 164 -11.92 12.06 6.84
N ASP A 165 -11.96 13.19 6.13
CA ASP A 165 -13.19 13.84 5.65
C ASP A 165 -13.23 13.78 4.11
N THR A 166 -14.46 13.67 3.54
CA THR A 166 -14.70 13.64 2.09
C THR A 166 -15.72 14.70 1.68
#